data_c083561df4bcdd41b128c592748ca3d9
#
_entry.id   c083561df4bcdd41b128c592748ca3d9
#
_cell.length_a   1.000
_cell.length_b   1.000
_cell.length_c   1.000
_cell.angle_alpha   90.00
_cell.angle_beta   90.00
_cell.angle_gamma   90.00
#
_symmetry.space_group_name_H-M   'P 1'
#
loop_
_entity.id
_entity.type
_entity.pdbx_description
1 polymer ?
#
loop_
_entity_poly.entity_id
_entity_poly.type
_entity_poly.pdbx_seq_one_letter_code
_entity_poly.pdbx_strand_id
1 'polypeptide(L)'
;DVSHYRLSAHLTLAFVIFIFLFWNYLKLTKKIKKINVDKFISLIIKLFFLLIIFQISLGALVSGLDAGTIYNTWPLMNGSFFPDDSLYKDLFKFSLLENPSLLQFTHRITAYIIFFIFMLIAILIFKNKNLVYLRKISMIIFSFVIFQIFLGVLTILSGAEIVLASMHQIGSIILVSSTLILVFQSSEN
;
A
#
# COMPACT_ATOMS: atom_id res chain seq x y z
N ASP A 1 -19.30 15.43 -12.10
CA ASP A 1 -18.35 14.38 -11.76
C ASP A 1 -17.05 15.00 -11.24
N VAL A 2 -16.49 14.44 -10.17
CA VAL A 2 -15.21 14.87 -9.63
C VAL A 2 -14.08 14.20 -10.42
N SER A 3 -13.09 14.96 -10.89
CA SER A 3 -11.94 14.42 -11.59
C SER A 3 -11.22 13.38 -10.70
N HIS A 4 -10.84 12.22 -11.28
CA HIS A 4 -10.07 11.16 -10.62
C HIS A 4 -8.74 11.68 -10.03
N TYR A 5 -8.12 12.68 -10.64
CA TYR A 5 -6.94 13.36 -10.09
C TYR A 5 -7.25 14.13 -8.79
N ARG A 6 -8.38 14.84 -8.76
CA ARG A 6 -8.81 15.55 -7.54
C ARG A 6 -9.15 14.58 -6.42
N LEU A 7 -9.82 13.46 -6.74
CA LEU A 7 -10.13 12.41 -5.78
C LEU A 7 -8.84 11.80 -5.20
N SER A 8 -7.90 11.43 -6.06
CA SER A 8 -6.62 10.88 -5.64
C SER A 8 -5.80 11.86 -4.80
N ALA A 9 -5.73 13.13 -5.22
CA ALA A 9 -5.04 14.18 -4.46
C ALA A 9 -5.70 14.40 -3.09
N HIS A 10 -7.03 14.44 -3.02
CA HIS A 10 -7.77 14.60 -1.76
C HIS A 10 -7.50 13.46 -0.78
N LEU A 11 -7.62 12.21 -1.24
CA LEU A 11 -7.36 11.04 -0.40
C LEU A 11 -5.90 10.98 0.05
N THR A 12 -4.95 11.22 -0.86
CA THR A 12 -3.52 11.24 -0.53
C THR A 12 -3.20 12.31 0.50
N LEU A 13 -3.76 13.52 0.35
CA LEU A 13 -3.58 14.61 1.32
C LEU A 13 -4.16 14.24 2.69
N ALA A 14 -5.33 13.60 2.74
CA ALA A 14 -5.93 13.12 3.99
C ALA A 14 -4.99 12.13 4.71
N PHE A 15 -4.37 11.19 3.98
CA PHE A 15 -3.37 10.29 4.55
C PHE A 15 -2.10 11.03 5.02
N VAL A 16 -1.63 12.04 4.28
CA VAL A 16 -0.48 12.86 4.70
C VAL A 16 -0.78 13.60 6.01
N ILE A 17 -1.96 14.20 6.14
CA ILE A 17 -2.41 14.87 7.38
C ILE A 17 -2.49 13.83 8.52
N PHE A 18 -3.10 12.67 8.27
CA PHE A 18 -3.18 11.60 9.25
C PHE A 18 -1.79 11.14 9.73
N ILE A 19 -0.85 10.90 8.80
CA ILE A 19 0.53 10.52 9.09
C ILE A 19 1.20 11.56 9.97
N PHE A 20 1.06 12.84 9.65
CA PHE A 20 1.63 13.94 10.42
C PHE A 20 1.07 13.99 11.85
N LEU A 21 -0.24 13.87 12.01
CA LEU A 21 -0.89 13.87 13.32
C LEU A 21 -0.48 12.63 14.14
N PHE A 22 -0.49 11.45 13.51
CA PHE A 22 -0.13 10.21 14.19
C PHE A 22 1.36 10.17 14.57
N TRP A 23 2.24 10.70 13.72
CA TRP A 23 3.67 10.85 14.04
C TRP A 23 3.89 11.74 15.27
N ASN A 24 3.19 12.86 15.37
CA ASN A 24 3.29 13.75 16.53
C ASN A 24 2.72 13.07 17.80
N TYR A 25 1.63 12.33 17.67
CA TYR A 25 1.10 11.52 18.77
C TYR A 25 2.14 10.50 19.28
N LEU A 26 2.82 9.79 18.37
CA LEU A 26 3.88 8.84 18.74
C LEU A 26 5.05 9.51 19.47
N LYS A 27 5.44 10.71 19.07
CA LYS A 27 6.48 11.51 19.77
C LYS A 27 6.06 11.93 21.17
N LEU A 28 4.83 12.39 21.34
CA LEU A 28 4.33 12.94 22.59
C LEU A 28 4.08 11.85 23.64
N THR A 29 3.58 10.70 23.25
CA THR A 29 3.22 9.62 24.18
C THR A 29 4.41 8.94 24.83
N LYS A 30 5.60 8.99 24.22
CA LYS A 30 6.85 8.34 24.71
C LYS A 30 6.69 6.84 25.04
N LYS A 31 5.56 6.21 24.68
CA LYS A 31 5.25 4.81 24.99
C LYS A 31 5.96 3.83 24.06
N ILE A 32 6.34 4.28 22.88
CA ILE A 32 6.95 3.44 21.85
C ILE A 32 8.46 3.66 21.87
N LYS A 33 9.19 2.59 22.19
CA LYS A 33 10.65 2.61 22.28
C LYS A 33 11.26 2.63 20.89
N LYS A 34 12.19 3.55 20.65
CA LYS A 34 13.06 3.51 19.47
C LYS A 34 14.13 2.43 19.65
N ILE A 35 14.51 1.82 18.55
CA ILE A 35 15.45 0.70 18.48
C ILE A 35 16.54 1.09 17.50
N ASN A 36 17.79 0.88 17.89
CA ASN A 36 18.92 1.10 17.00
C ASN A 36 18.87 0.05 15.87
N VAL A 37 18.60 0.51 14.68
CA VAL A 37 18.48 -0.31 13.47
C VAL A 37 19.57 0.11 12.49
N ASP A 38 20.16 -0.86 11.81
CA ASP A 38 21.09 -0.58 10.73
C ASP A 38 20.50 0.39 9.71
N LYS A 39 21.32 1.33 9.21
CA LYS A 39 20.88 2.38 8.27
C LYS A 39 20.23 1.83 7.00
N PHE A 40 20.74 0.72 6.50
CA PHE A 40 20.17 0.08 5.30
C PHE A 40 18.77 -0.47 5.58
N ILE A 41 18.57 -1.17 6.70
CA ILE A 41 17.25 -1.70 7.09
C ILE A 41 16.28 -0.54 7.34
N SER A 42 16.72 0.52 8.04
CA SER A 42 15.91 1.72 8.28
C SER A 42 15.49 2.39 6.97
N LEU A 43 16.40 2.48 5.99
CA LEU A 43 16.09 3.03 4.67
C LEU A 43 15.04 2.19 3.93
N ILE A 44 15.19 0.86 3.90
CA ILE A 44 14.23 -0.02 3.24
C ILE A 44 12.83 0.09 3.89
N ILE A 45 12.75 0.19 5.22
CA ILE A 45 11.48 0.39 5.94
C ILE A 45 10.82 1.72 5.52
N LYS A 46 11.60 2.80 5.39
CA LYS A 46 11.09 4.11 4.94
C LYS A 46 10.61 4.05 3.48
N LEU A 47 11.38 3.42 2.60
CA LEU A 47 10.99 3.25 1.19
C LEU A 47 9.73 2.38 1.05
N PHE A 48 9.62 1.34 1.84
CA PHE A 48 8.40 0.51 1.92
C PHE A 48 7.19 1.34 2.34
N PHE A 49 7.34 2.20 3.35
CA PHE A 49 6.27 3.10 3.78
C PHE A 49 5.83 4.07 2.66
N LEU A 50 6.78 4.66 1.95
CA LEU A 50 6.48 5.53 0.80
C LEU A 50 5.77 4.76 -0.32
N LEU A 51 6.14 3.50 -0.56
CA LEU A 51 5.49 2.64 -1.54
C LEU A 51 4.02 2.34 -1.16
N ILE A 52 3.71 2.19 0.13
CA ILE A 52 2.32 2.07 0.60
C ILE A 52 1.52 3.33 0.29
N ILE A 53 2.08 4.53 0.53
CA ILE A 53 1.40 5.79 0.20
C ILE A 53 1.16 5.91 -1.30
N PHE A 54 2.14 5.54 -2.11
CA PHE A 54 2.00 5.49 -3.57
C PHE A 54 0.88 4.51 -4.00
N GLN A 55 0.80 3.33 -3.39
CA GLN A 55 -0.27 2.35 -3.64
C GLN A 55 -1.66 2.89 -3.31
N ILE A 56 -1.79 3.65 -2.23
CA ILE A 56 -3.05 4.31 -1.85
C ILE A 56 -3.45 5.34 -2.89
N SER A 57 -2.49 6.14 -3.38
CA SER A 57 -2.73 7.12 -4.44
C SER A 57 -3.17 6.45 -5.76
N LEU A 58 -2.54 5.33 -6.13
CA LEU A 58 -2.97 4.50 -7.27
C LEU A 58 -4.38 3.94 -7.06
N GLY A 59 -4.69 3.43 -5.86
CA GLY A 59 -6.02 2.92 -5.53
C GLY A 59 -7.12 3.98 -5.66
N ALA A 60 -6.81 5.23 -5.29
CA ALA A 60 -7.74 6.34 -5.48
C ALA A 60 -7.96 6.70 -6.96
N LEU A 61 -6.92 6.60 -7.81
CA LEU A 61 -7.06 6.75 -9.26
C LEU A 61 -7.89 5.61 -9.85
N VAL A 62 -7.65 4.36 -9.44
CA VAL A 62 -8.45 3.18 -9.84
C VAL A 62 -9.92 3.38 -9.50
N SER A 63 -10.23 3.86 -8.29
CA SER A 63 -11.60 4.17 -7.88
C SER A 63 -12.20 5.33 -8.67
N GLY A 64 -11.43 6.40 -8.91
CA GLY A 64 -11.91 7.59 -9.61
C GLY A 64 -12.17 7.40 -11.12
N LEU A 65 -11.60 6.36 -11.72
CA LEU A 65 -11.84 5.96 -13.11
C LEU A 65 -12.76 4.73 -13.25
N ASP A 66 -13.39 4.27 -12.15
CA ASP A 66 -14.16 3.03 -12.11
C ASP A 66 -13.38 1.81 -12.66
N ALA A 67 -12.03 1.89 -12.62
CA ALA A 67 -11.15 0.89 -13.19
C ALA A 67 -11.30 -0.49 -12.51
N GLY A 68 -11.83 -0.54 -11.28
CA GLY A 68 -12.14 -1.79 -10.59
C GLY A 68 -13.19 -2.66 -11.27
N THR A 69 -13.95 -2.11 -12.22
CA THR A 69 -15.03 -2.82 -12.94
C THR A 69 -14.58 -3.41 -14.28
N ILE A 70 -13.38 -3.07 -14.78
CA ILE A 70 -12.93 -3.45 -16.14
C ILE A 70 -12.53 -4.92 -16.22
N TYR A 71 -11.70 -5.39 -15.28
CA TYR A 71 -11.26 -6.79 -15.22
C TYR A 71 -11.63 -7.39 -13.87
N ASN A 72 -12.70 -8.17 -13.84
CA ASN A 72 -13.23 -8.79 -12.61
C ASN A 72 -12.74 -10.22 -12.42
N THR A 73 -11.56 -10.55 -12.92
CA THR A 73 -10.90 -11.85 -12.78
C THR A 73 -9.57 -11.71 -12.04
N TRP A 74 -9.15 -12.75 -11.35
CA TRP A 74 -7.88 -12.84 -10.62
C TRP A 74 -7.38 -14.30 -10.61
N PRO A 75 -6.07 -14.58 -10.73
CA PRO A 75 -4.94 -13.63 -10.75
C PRO A 75 -4.73 -12.94 -12.12
N LEU A 76 -5.28 -13.49 -13.18
CA LEU A 76 -5.16 -12.96 -14.53
C LEU A 76 -6.24 -11.90 -14.81
N MET A 77 -6.02 -11.08 -15.85
CA MET A 77 -6.96 -10.09 -16.38
C MET A 77 -7.59 -10.69 -17.64
N ASN A 78 -8.80 -11.29 -17.49
CA ASN A 78 -9.51 -12.03 -18.54
C ASN A 78 -8.65 -13.11 -19.24
N GLY A 79 -7.87 -13.87 -18.45
CA GLY A 79 -7.03 -14.95 -18.97
C GLY A 79 -5.61 -14.52 -19.37
N SER A 80 -5.31 -13.22 -19.44
CA SER A 80 -3.98 -12.68 -19.75
C SER A 80 -3.33 -12.07 -18.52
N PHE A 81 -1.99 -12.11 -18.44
CA PHE A 81 -1.25 -11.44 -17.37
C PHE A 81 -1.30 -9.91 -17.50
N PHE A 82 -1.24 -9.40 -18.73
CA PHE A 82 -1.30 -7.98 -19.07
C PHE A 82 -2.64 -7.66 -19.73
N PRO A 83 -3.22 -6.46 -19.56
CA PRO A 83 -4.46 -6.06 -20.21
C PRO A 83 -4.40 -6.24 -21.73
N ASP A 84 -5.38 -6.90 -22.31
CA ASP A 84 -5.45 -7.21 -23.74
C ASP A 84 -5.81 -6.00 -24.63
N ASP A 85 -6.34 -4.95 -24.01
CA ASP A 85 -6.70 -3.67 -24.63
C ASP A 85 -5.58 -2.63 -24.65
N SER A 86 -4.37 -2.97 -24.16
CA SER A 86 -3.28 -2.04 -23.92
C SER A 86 -1.93 -2.57 -24.43
N LEU A 87 -0.95 -1.68 -24.61
CA LEU A 87 0.40 -2.06 -25.02
C LEU A 87 1.41 -1.78 -23.91
N TYR A 88 2.44 -2.62 -23.76
CA TYR A 88 3.50 -2.45 -22.75
C TYR A 88 4.19 -1.09 -22.79
N LYS A 89 4.36 -0.50 -23.99
CA LYS A 89 4.92 0.85 -24.16
C LYS A 89 4.08 1.96 -23.51
N ASP A 90 2.78 1.71 -23.29
CA ASP A 90 1.87 2.70 -22.71
C ASP A 90 2.04 2.82 -21.21
N LEU A 91 2.68 1.83 -20.55
CA LEU A 91 3.09 1.90 -19.12
C LEU A 91 4.06 3.06 -18.82
N PHE A 92 4.81 3.51 -19.83
CA PHE A 92 5.80 4.58 -19.69
C PHE A 92 5.30 5.95 -20.17
N LYS A 93 4.01 6.04 -20.53
CA LYS A 93 3.37 7.28 -20.97
C LYS A 93 2.55 7.89 -19.84
N PHE A 94 2.42 9.20 -19.86
CA PHE A 94 1.55 9.91 -18.91
C PHE A 94 0.07 9.50 -19.05
N SER A 95 -0.35 9.07 -20.23
CA SER A 95 -1.67 8.52 -20.52
C SER A 95 -2.02 7.24 -19.70
N LEU A 96 -1.04 6.60 -19.06
CA LEU A 96 -1.27 5.52 -18.08
C LEU A 96 -2.26 5.97 -16.99
N LEU A 97 -2.18 7.21 -16.54
CA LEU A 97 -3.05 7.75 -15.48
C LEU A 97 -4.50 8.00 -15.94
N GLU A 98 -4.77 7.90 -17.23
CA GLU A 98 -6.10 8.05 -17.84
C GLU A 98 -6.64 6.73 -18.43
N ASN A 99 -5.83 5.67 -18.40
CA ASN A 99 -6.23 4.35 -18.88
C ASN A 99 -6.62 3.44 -17.70
N PRO A 100 -7.92 3.12 -17.52
CA PRO A 100 -8.38 2.34 -16.39
C PRO A 100 -7.78 0.92 -16.34
N SER A 101 -7.57 0.27 -17.49
CA SER A 101 -6.97 -1.07 -17.58
C SER A 101 -5.52 -1.08 -17.08
N LEU A 102 -4.72 -0.10 -17.52
CA LEU A 102 -3.33 0.05 -17.09
C LEU A 102 -3.21 0.48 -15.63
N LEU A 103 -4.10 1.33 -15.13
CA LEU A 103 -4.14 1.70 -13.72
C LEU A 103 -4.47 0.49 -12.84
N GLN A 104 -5.48 -0.30 -13.22
CA GLN A 104 -5.82 -1.52 -12.48
C GLN A 104 -4.64 -2.51 -12.48
N PHE A 105 -3.97 -2.71 -13.62
CA PHE A 105 -2.78 -3.54 -13.73
C PHE A 105 -1.64 -3.03 -12.83
N THR A 106 -1.32 -1.74 -12.94
CA THR A 106 -0.24 -1.11 -12.15
C THR A 106 -0.51 -1.23 -10.65
N HIS A 107 -1.76 -1.03 -10.22
CA HIS A 107 -2.16 -1.19 -8.82
C HIS A 107 -1.96 -2.64 -8.34
N ARG A 108 -2.33 -3.65 -9.16
CA ARG A 108 -2.10 -5.08 -8.82
C ARG A 108 -0.61 -5.40 -8.71
N ILE A 109 0.20 -4.98 -9.69
CA ILE A 109 1.65 -5.25 -9.69
C ILE A 109 2.33 -4.58 -8.48
N THR A 110 1.95 -3.34 -8.17
CA THR A 110 2.50 -2.64 -7.00
C THR A 110 2.14 -3.36 -5.70
N ALA A 111 0.94 -3.94 -5.58
CA ALA A 111 0.57 -4.76 -4.42
C ALA A 111 1.47 -6.01 -4.27
N TYR A 112 1.82 -6.69 -5.37
CA TYR A 112 2.77 -7.81 -5.33
C TYR A 112 4.17 -7.35 -4.92
N ILE A 113 4.63 -6.21 -5.44
CA ILE A 113 5.92 -5.61 -5.05
C ILE A 113 5.94 -5.30 -3.55
N ILE A 114 4.88 -4.69 -3.01
CA ILE A 114 4.70 -4.43 -1.58
C ILE A 114 4.81 -5.71 -0.77
N PHE A 115 4.14 -6.77 -1.18
CA PHE A 115 4.21 -8.06 -0.50
C PHE A 115 5.64 -8.62 -0.44
N PHE A 116 6.35 -8.66 -1.58
CA PHE A 116 7.71 -9.21 -1.64
C PHE A 116 8.73 -8.34 -0.89
N ILE A 117 8.63 -7.01 -0.99
CA ILE A 117 9.50 -6.10 -0.21
C ILE A 117 9.25 -6.30 1.27
N PHE A 118 7.99 -6.43 1.70
CA PHE A 118 7.72 -6.66 3.11
C PHE A 118 8.22 -8.03 3.60
N MET A 119 8.12 -9.08 2.78
CA MET A 119 8.73 -10.38 3.09
C MET A 119 10.23 -10.25 3.33
N LEU A 120 10.95 -9.49 2.50
CA LEU A 120 12.37 -9.21 2.70
C LEU A 120 12.63 -8.49 4.04
N ILE A 121 11.86 -7.43 4.34
CA ILE A 121 11.97 -6.69 5.62
C ILE A 121 11.74 -7.64 6.81
N ALA A 122 10.69 -8.46 6.75
CA ALA A 122 10.38 -9.43 7.80
C ALA A 122 11.54 -10.42 8.00
N ILE A 123 12.09 -10.99 6.93
CA ILE A 123 13.24 -11.88 7.00
C ILE A 123 14.45 -11.20 7.67
N LEU A 124 14.76 -9.96 7.30
CA LEU A 124 15.86 -9.18 7.90
C LEU A 124 15.64 -8.96 9.39
N ILE A 125 14.41 -8.60 9.80
CA ILE A 125 14.04 -8.39 11.21
C ILE A 125 14.13 -9.71 12.00
N PHE A 126 13.63 -10.83 11.44
CA PHE A 126 13.61 -12.11 12.16
C PHE A 126 14.98 -12.76 12.28
N LYS A 127 15.88 -12.58 11.29
CA LYS A 127 17.26 -13.08 11.34
C LYS A 127 18.15 -12.28 12.31
N ASN A 128 17.83 -11.02 12.58
CA ASN A 128 18.64 -10.18 13.44
C ASN A 128 18.16 -10.27 14.92
N LYS A 129 19.01 -10.81 15.79
CA LYS A 129 18.73 -10.96 17.23
C LYS A 129 18.53 -9.61 17.96
N ASN A 130 19.13 -8.54 17.46
CA ASN A 130 19.00 -7.21 18.05
C ASN A 130 17.64 -6.56 17.73
N LEU A 131 16.89 -7.08 16.76
CA LEU A 131 15.61 -6.55 16.29
C LEU A 131 14.39 -7.33 16.82
N VAL A 132 14.55 -8.11 17.88
CA VAL A 132 13.46 -8.92 18.49
C VAL A 132 12.22 -8.09 18.80
N TYR A 133 12.39 -6.86 19.27
CA TYR A 133 11.29 -5.96 19.61
C TYR A 133 10.45 -5.51 18.39
N LEU A 134 11.03 -5.56 17.18
CA LEU A 134 10.31 -5.24 15.94
C LEU A 134 9.50 -6.43 15.37
N ARG A 135 9.72 -7.65 15.86
CA ARG A 135 9.06 -8.84 15.32
C ARG A 135 7.55 -8.79 15.48
N LYS A 136 7.05 -8.31 16.63
CA LYS A 136 5.60 -8.22 16.87
C LYS A 136 4.92 -7.28 15.89
N ILE A 137 5.44 -6.07 15.70
CA ILE A 137 4.87 -5.10 14.75
C ILE A 137 5.02 -5.60 13.31
N SER A 138 6.13 -6.28 12.99
CA SER A 138 6.35 -6.89 11.67
C SER A 138 5.30 -7.98 11.38
N MET A 139 4.94 -8.83 12.35
CA MET A 139 3.86 -9.81 12.16
C MET A 139 2.50 -9.16 11.95
N ILE A 140 2.20 -8.10 12.70
CA ILE A 140 0.97 -7.33 12.52
C ILE A 140 0.89 -6.76 11.10
N ILE A 141 1.96 -6.12 10.62
CA ILE A 141 2.01 -5.56 9.26
C ILE A 141 1.85 -6.67 8.23
N PHE A 142 2.52 -7.81 8.40
CA PHE A 142 2.39 -8.96 7.50
C PHE A 142 0.95 -9.44 7.38
N SER A 143 0.28 -9.60 8.52
CA SER A 143 -1.15 -9.99 8.54
C SER A 143 -2.02 -8.98 7.83
N PHE A 144 -1.79 -7.68 8.01
CA PHE A 144 -2.55 -6.65 7.34
C PHE A 144 -2.23 -6.53 5.85
N VAL A 145 -0.98 -6.76 5.41
CA VAL A 145 -0.64 -6.83 3.98
C VAL A 145 -1.42 -7.96 3.30
N ILE A 146 -1.44 -9.17 3.89
CA ILE A 146 -2.23 -10.29 3.37
C ILE A 146 -3.72 -9.96 3.35
N PHE A 147 -4.24 -9.40 4.44
CA PHE A 147 -5.65 -9.02 4.54
C PHE A 147 -6.05 -7.97 3.51
N GLN A 148 -5.18 -6.98 3.24
CA GLN A 148 -5.40 -5.97 2.20
C GLN A 148 -5.40 -6.58 0.80
N ILE A 149 -4.49 -7.49 0.49
CA ILE A 149 -4.49 -8.21 -0.79
C ILE A 149 -5.79 -9.01 -0.94
N PHE A 150 -6.20 -9.73 0.10
CA PHE A 150 -7.44 -10.51 0.10
C PHE A 150 -8.67 -9.62 -0.14
N LEU A 151 -8.80 -8.49 0.57
CA LEU A 151 -9.89 -7.53 0.35
C LEU A 151 -9.85 -6.93 -1.05
N GLY A 152 -8.67 -6.60 -1.57
CA GLY A 152 -8.51 -6.09 -2.94
C GLY A 152 -8.95 -7.12 -3.99
N VAL A 153 -8.61 -8.39 -3.81
CA VAL A 153 -9.05 -9.48 -4.69
C VAL A 153 -10.58 -9.63 -4.63
N LEU A 154 -11.18 -9.64 -3.43
CA LEU A 154 -12.64 -9.71 -3.30
C LEU A 154 -13.33 -8.50 -3.94
N THR A 155 -12.78 -7.30 -3.77
CA THR A 155 -13.29 -6.08 -4.40
C THR A 155 -13.34 -6.21 -5.92
N ILE A 156 -12.28 -6.74 -6.53
CA ILE A 156 -12.22 -6.96 -7.98
C ILE A 156 -13.24 -8.02 -8.41
N LEU A 157 -13.26 -9.18 -7.74
CA LEU A 157 -14.14 -10.30 -8.10
C LEU A 157 -15.63 -9.97 -7.93
N SER A 158 -15.97 -9.01 -7.07
CA SER A 158 -17.34 -8.53 -6.86
C SER A 158 -17.77 -7.42 -7.84
N GLY A 159 -16.91 -6.99 -8.77
CA GLY A 159 -17.20 -5.85 -9.65
C GLY A 159 -17.12 -4.51 -8.92
N ALA A 160 -16.17 -4.37 -7.99
CA ALA A 160 -15.97 -3.17 -7.17
C ALA A 160 -17.16 -2.84 -6.25
N GLU A 161 -17.78 -3.86 -5.64
CA GLU A 161 -18.87 -3.70 -4.70
C GLU A 161 -18.47 -2.74 -3.57
N ILE A 162 -19.34 -1.76 -3.25
CA ILE A 162 -19.02 -0.59 -2.43
C ILE A 162 -18.62 -0.93 -0.99
N VAL A 163 -19.20 -1.97 -0.40
CA VAL A 163 -18.87 -2.38 0.96
C VAL A 163 -17.45 -2.96 1.01
N LEU A 164 -17.10 -3.84 0.07
CA LEU A 164 -15.76 -4.43 -0.04
C LEU A 164 -14.70 -3.37 -0.37
N ALA A 165 -15.00 -2.47 -1.30
CA ALA A 165 -14.13 -1.34 -1.64
C ALA A 165 -13.88 -0.42 -0.42
N SER A 166 -14.94 -0.12 0.35
CA SER A 166 -14.84 0.68 1.57
C SER A 166 -14.04 -0.03 2.67
N MET A 167 -14.24 -1.34 2.86
CA MET A 167 -13.45 -2.14 3.81
C MET A 167 -11.98 -2.18 3.42
N HIS A 168 -11.67 -2.32 2.12
CA HIS A 168 -10.29 -2.26 1.60
C HIS A 168 -9.67 -0.89 1.88
N GLN A 169 -10.39 0.21 1.65
CA GLN A 169 -9.92 1.56 1.94
C GLN A 169 -9.71 1.79 3.45
N ILE A 170 -10.65 1.40 4.32
CA ILE A 170 -10.52 1.55 5.77
C ILE A 170 -9.36 0.71 6.31
N GLY A 171 -9.20 -0.50 5.82
CA GLY A 171 -8.10 -1.38 6.21
C GLY A 171 -6.72 -0.79 5.88
N SER A 172 -6.61 0.07 4.86
CA SER A 172 -5.36 0.77 4.54
C SER A 172 -4.91 1.74 5.66
N ILE A 173 -5.84 2.31 6.45
CA ILE A 173 -5.51 3.16 7.60
C ILE A 173 -4.75 2.34 8.65
N ILE A 174 -5.17 1.10 8.90
CA ILE A 174 -4.50 0.23 9.88
C ILE A 174 -3.12 -0.19 9.37
N LEU A 175 -2.99 -0.48 8.08
CA LEU A 175 -1.70 -0.80 7.46
C LEU A 175 -0.73 0.39 7.55
N VAL A 176 -1.17 1.61 7.20
CA VAL A 176 -0.38 2.83 7.32
C VAL A 176 0.02 3.08 8.77
N SER A 177 -0.91 2.96 9.71
CA SER A 177 -0.64 3.16 11.14
C SER A 177 0.43 2.20 11.67
N SER A 178 0.28 0.91 11.39
CA SER A 178 1.24 -0.12 11.82
C SER A 178 2.61 0.07 11.17
N THR A 179 2.66 0.41 9.90
CA THR A 179 3.93 0.66 9.20
C THR A 179 4.59 1.95 9.72
N LEU A 180 3.81 2.99 10.01
CA LEU A 180 4.34 4.23 10.60
C LEU A 180 4.95 3.98 12.00
N ILE A 181 4.35 3.09 12.81
CA ILE A 181 4.95 2.64 14.07
C ILE A 181 6.30 1.96 13.82
N LEU A 182 6.40 1.08 12.82
CA LEU A 182 7.66 0.43 12.46
C LEU A 182 8.72 1.46 12.02
N VAL A 183 8.35 2.45 11.20
CA VAL A 183 9.23 3.57 10.80
C VAL A 183 9.68 4.36 12.03
N PHE A 184 8.76 4.68 12.94
CA PHE A 184 9.08 5.42 14.17
C PHE A 184 10.04 4.65 15.07
N GLN A 185 9.82 3.35 15.26
CA GLN A 185 10.69 2.50 16.08
C GLN A 185 12.09 2.34 15.46
N SER A 186 12.20 2.35 14.14
CA SER A 186 13.47 2.20 13.40
C SER A 186 14.16 3.53 13.08
N SER A 187 13.57 4.67 13.46
CA SER A 187 14.18 5.99 13.23
C SER A 187 15.27 6.28 14.28
N GLU A 188 16.34 6.94 13.85
CA GLU A 188 17.40 7.43 14.74
C GLU A 188 16.83 8.38 15.80
N ASN A 189 17.51 8.46 16.95
CA ASN A 189 17.16 9.38 18.04
C ASN A 189 17.40 10.83 17.65
#